data_a8f18ecb463252674b0e2d6aad222b53
#
_entry.id   a8f18ecb463252674b0e2d6aad222b53
#
_cell.length_a   1.000
_cell.length_b   1.000
_cell.length_c   1.000
_cell.angle_alpha   90.00
_cell.angle_beta   90.00
_cell.angle_gamma   90.00
#
_symmetry.space_group_name_H-M   'P 1'
#
loop_
_entity.id
_entity.type
_entity.pdbx_description
1 polymer ?
#
loop_
_entity_poly.entity_id
_entity_poly.type
_entity_poly.pdbx_seq_one_letter_code
_entity_poly.pdbx_strand_id
1 'polypeptide(L)' 'YIGQDIAVHLRIPVMERRKWQGKLERIEKDMITLIVDDQEQILVFGNIQKANVVAKF' A
#
# COMPACT_ATOMS: atom_id res chain seq x y z
N TYR A 1 11.16 0.27 3.88
CA TYR A 1 10.78 -0.60 5.01
C TYR A 1 10.03 -1.84 4.54
N ILE A 2 10.72 -2.64 3.74
CA ILE A 2 10.15 -3.91 3.27
C ILE A 2 9.90 -4.81 4.46
N GLY A 3 8.71 -5.44 4.49
CA GLY A 3 8.31 -6.28 5.58
C GLY A 3 7.51 -5.58 6.66
N GLN A 4 7.35 -4.26 6.54
CA GLN A 4 6.56 -3.47 7.48
C GLN A 4 5.13 -3.34 7.00
N ASP A 5 4.20 -3.23 7.94
CA ASP A 5 2.82 -2.91 7.59
C ASP A 5 2.72 -1.41 7.30
N ILE A 6 2.06 -1.08 6.21
CA ILE A 6 1.81 0.31 5.89
C ILE A 6 0.34 0.50 5.55
N ALA A 7 -0.14 1.71 5.81
CA ALA A 7 -1.49 2.12 5.44
C ALA A 7 -1.37 3.15 4.33
N VAL A 8 -2.11 2.95 3.27
CA VAL A 8 -2.06 3.81 2.09
C VAL A 8 -3.45 4.35 1.81
N HIS A 9 -3.50 5.65 1.55
CA HIS A 9 -4.73 6.32 1.13
C HIS A 9 -4.61 6.70 -0.32
N LEU A 10 -5.59 6.34 -1.11
CA LEU A 10 -5.60 6.59 -2.54
C LEU A 10 -6.47 7.79 -2.88
N ARG A 11 -6.10 8.49 -3.94
CA ARG A 11 -6.91 9.57 -4.47
C ARG A 11 -8.12 9.03 -5.19
N ILE A 12 -7.89 8.02 -6.02
CA ILE A 12 -8.93 7.36 -6.78
C ILE A 12 -9.08 5.96 -6.19
N PRO A 13 -10.29 5.59 -5.77
CA PRO A 13 -10.46 4.27 -5.16
C PRO A 13 -10.16 3.15 -6.16
N VAL A 14 -9.48 2.13 -5.66
CA VAL A 14 -9.22 0.90 -6.42
C VAL A 14 -10.12 -0.16 -5.83
N MET A 15 -10.90 -0.81 -6.68
CA MET A 15 -11.89 -1.80 -6.23
C MET A 15 -12.83 -1.22 -5.17
N GLU A 16 -13.24 0.05 -5.37
CA GLU A 16 -14.12 0.77 -4.46
C GLU A 16 -13.52 1.03 -3.09
N ARG A 17 -12.21 0.92 -2.97
CA ARG A 17 -11.51 1.17 -1.71
C ARG A 17 -10.47 2.26 -1.88
N ARG A 18 -10.50 3.23 -1.00
CA ARG A 18 -9.49 4.29 -0.98
C ARG A 18 -8.37 4.00 0.01
N LYS A 19 -8.67 3.18 0.99
CA LYS A 19 -7.73 2.89 2.05
C LYS A 19 -7.26 1.44 1.93
N TRP A 20 -5.96 1.28 1.85
CA TRP A 20 -5.35 -0.03 1.78
C TRP A 20 -4.33 -0.16 2.89
N GLN A 21 -4.34 -1.29 3.53
CA GLN A 21 -3.38 -1.58 4.57
C GLN A 21 -2.87 -3.00 4.35
N GLY A 22 -1.55 -3.13 4.33
CA GLY A 22 -0.96 -4.42 4.13
C GLY A 22 0.53 -4.38 4.37
N LYS A 23 1.17 -5.51 4.16
CA LYS A 23 2.60 -5.63 4.34
C LYS A 23 3.31 -5.16 3.09
N LEU A 24 4.26 -4.27 3.26
CA LEU A 24 5.06 -3.79 2.14
C LEU A 24 6.00 -4.90 1.69
N GLU A 25 5.83 -5.34 0.46
CA GLU A 25 6.69 -6.38 -0.09
C GLU A 25 7.76 -5.78 -0.98
N ARG A 26 7.40 -4.80 -1.79
CA ARG A 26 8.31 -4.29 -2.79
C ARG A 26 8.01 -2.85 -3.13
N ILE A 27 9.05 -2.08 -3.40
CA ILE A 27 8.92 -0.71 -3.88
C ILE A 27 9.53 -0.63 -5.26
N GLU A 28 8.73 -0.24 -6.22
CA GLU A 28 9.18 0.09 -7.57
C GLU A 28 9.32 1.60 -7.69
N LYS A 29 9.87 2.04 -8.82
CA LYS A 29 10.05 3.44 -9.08
C LYS A 29 8.76 4.25 -8.97
N ASP A 30 7.68 3.70 -9.55
CA ASP A 30 6.39 4.37 -9.62
C ASP A 30 5.28 3.56 -8.96
N MET A 31 5.62 2.45 -8.34
CA MET A 31 4.62 1.55 -7.81
C MET A 31 5.10 0.90 -6.53
N ILE A 32 4.16 0.50 -5.70
CA ILE A 32 4.47 -0.31 -4.53
C ILE A 32 3.61 -1.57 -4.55
N THR A 33 4.18 -2.64 -4.03
CA THR A 33 3.46 -3.91 -3.92
C THR A 33 3.19 -4.18 -2.46
N LEU A 34 1.91 -4.35 -2.13
CA LEU A 34 1.48 -4.68 -0.78
C LEU A 34 0.88 -6.07 -0.76
N ILE A 35 1.08 -6.77 0.33
CA ILE A 35 0.41 -8.03 0.57
C ILE A 35 -0.79 -7.75 1.46
N VAL A 36 -1.97 -7.93 0.91
CA VAL A 36 -3.24 -7.73 1.61
C VAL A 36 -3.99 -9.06 1.57
N ASP A 37 -4.25 -9.64 2.73
CA ASP A 37 -4.95 -10.92 2.85
C ASP A 37 -4.32 -12.01 1.97
N ASP A 38 -2.99 -12.13 2.03
CA ASP A 38 -2.20 -13.08 1.25
C ASP A 38 -2.28 -12.86 -0.26
N GLN A 39 -2.70 -11.68 -0.68
CA GLN A 39 -2.75 -11.33 -2.10
C GLN A 39 -1.87 -10.13 -2.38
N GLU A 40 -1.19 -10.15 -3.50
CA GLU A 40 -0.39 -9.02 -3.92
C GLU A 40 -1.29 -7.94 -4.51
N GLN A 41 -1.10 -6.73 -4.04
CA GLN A 41 -1.80 -5.58 -4.57
C GLN A 41 -0.77 -4.54 -5.00
N ILE A 42 -0.82 -4.19 -6.26
CA ILE A 42 0.11 -3.19 -6.81
C ILE A 42 -0.60 -1.85 -6.85
N LEU A 43 0.04 -0.84 -6.26
CA LEU A 43 -0.50 0.51 -6.20
C LEU A 43 0.47 1.47 -6.86
N VAL A 44 -0.07 2.41 -7.61
CA VAL A 44 0.74 3.41 -8.32
C VAL A 44 0.95 4.62 -7.43
N PHE A 45 2.20 5.08 -7.32
CA PHE A 45 2.52 6.24 -6.50
C PHE A 45 1.71 7.47 -6.88
N GLY A 46 1.46 7.66 -8.17
CA GLY A 46 0.67 8.80 -8.62
C GLY A 46 -0.75 8.81 -8.07
N ASN A 47 -1.25 7.66 -7.67
CA ASN A 47 -2.58 7.53 -7.09
C ASN A 47 -2.56 7.54 -5.56
N ILE A 48 -1.39 7.53 -4.96
CA ILE A 48 -1.27 7.52 -3.51
C ILE A 48 -1.31 8.94 -3.00
N GLN A 49 -2.31 9.25 -2.20
CA GLN A 49 -2.43 10.55 -1.57
C GLN A 49 -1.62 10.61 -0.29
N LYS A 50 -1.63 9.53 0.47
CA LYS A 50 -0.95 9.49 1.75
C LYS A 50 -0.57 8.05 2.09
N ALA A 51 0.59 7.89 2.67
CA ALA A 51 1.05 6.58 3.13
C ALA A 51 1.73 6.73 4.48
N ASN A 52 1.42 5.82 5.40
CA ASN A 52 1.99 5.82 6.73
C ASN A 52 2.45 4.42 7.10
N VAL A 53 3.56 4.34 7.82
CA VAL A 53 4.01 3.08 8.37
C VAL A 53 3.23 2.80 9.65
N VAL A 54 2.66 1.60 9.73
CA VAL A 54 1.93 1.17 10.91
C VAL A 54 2.90 0.41 11.80
N ALA A 55 3.18 0.96 12.97
CA ALA A 55 4.06 0.27 13.92
C ALA A 55 3.26 -0.78 14.67
N LYS A 56 3.83 -1.97 14.75
CA LYS A 56 3.26 -3.07 15.53
C LYS A 56 4.23 -3.47 16.60
N PHE A 57 3.70 -3.65 17.78
CA PHE A 57 4.49 -4.12 18.91
C PHE A 57 3.98 -5.44 19.42
#